data_9799feb82bac6bb26c3d43adc6a455b2
#
_entry.id   9799feb82bac6bb26c3d43adc6a455b2
#
_cell.length_a   1.000
_cell.length_b   1.000
_cell.length_c   1.000
_cell.angle_alpha   90.00
_cell.angle_beta   90.00
_cell.angle_gamma   90.00
#
_symmetry.space_group_name_H-M   'P 1'
#
loop_
_entity.id
_entity.type
_entity.pdbx_description
1 polymer ?
#
loop_
_entity_poly.entity_id
_entity_poly.type
_entity_poly.pdbx_seq_one_letter_code
_entity_poly.pdbx_strand_id
1 'polypeptide(L)'
;NNLKKVDLTVPLGTLTLITGVSGSGKSSLITDTLAPALANRVNHAHRKTGEYRRLLGAERIDKVINIDQSPIGRTPRSNPATYIGLWDDIRALFASTPEAKVRGYAPGRFSFNVAGGRCEACKGDGQKKIEMHFLPDVYVDCEVCQGKRYNRETLEVTYRGKNVYDVLDMTVDEARGFFSKIP
;
A
#
# COMPACT_ATOMS: atom_id res chain seq x y z
N ASN A 1 4.03 28.46 13.22
CA ASN A 1 5.23 27.77 12.72
C ASN A 1 6.44 28.71 12.76
N ASN A 2 7.66 28.16 12.82
CA ASN A 2 8.90 28.94 12.93
C ASN A 2 9.27 29.73 11.67
N LEU A 3 8.63 29.46 10.54
CA LEU A 3 8.93 30.12 9.26
C LEU A 3 8.35 31.53 9.25
N LYS A 4 9.21 32.51 8.95
CA LYS A 4 8.82 33.92 8.82
C LYS A 4 9.44 34.49 7.55
N LYS A 5 8.62 34.76 6.53
CA LYS A 5 9.02 35.38 5.26
C LYS A 5 10.26 34.71 4.63
N VAL A 6 10.18 33.39 4.42
CA VAL A 6 11.27 32.60 3.82
C VAL A 6 11.07 32.54 2.32
N ASP A 7 12.11 32.89 1.57
CA ASP A 7 12.18 32.64 0.13
C ASP A 7 12.92 31.33 -0.12
N LEU A 8 12.38 30.49 -1.03
CA LEU A 8 12.97 29.22 -1.42
C LEU A 8 13.10 29.18 -2.95
N THR A 9 14.30 28.90 -3.40
CA THR A 9 14.58 28.61 -4.82
C THR A 9 15.03 27.19 -4.96
N VAL A 10 14.32 26.42 -5.82
CA VAL A 10 14.66 25.02 -6.12
C VAL A 10 15.07 24.93 -7.58
N PRO A 11 16.35 24.60 -7.89
CA PRO A 11 16.79 24.43 -9.26
C PRO A 11 16.14 23.17 -9.88
N LEU A 12 15.66 23.28 -11.13
CA LEU A 12 15.09 22.16 -11.86
C LEU A 12 16.18 21.29 -12.49
N GLY A 13 15.88 19.99 -12.70
CA GLY A 13 16.83 19.03 -13.29
C GLY A 13 17.98 18.61 -12.37
N THR A 14 17.89 18.89 -11.08
CA THR A 14 18.92 18.56 -10.10
C THR A 14 18.36 17.79 -8.92
N LEU A 15 19.21 17.05 -8.21
CA LEU A 15 18.89 16.50 -6.90
C LEU A 15 19.08 17.58 -5.84
N THR A 16 18.00 17.98 -5.18
CA THR A 16 18.02 18.94 -4.08
C THR A 16 17.77 18.24 -2.75
N LEU A 17 18.68 18.36 -1.81
CA LEU A 17 18.56 17.84 -0.45
C LEU A 17 18.26 18.97 0.53
N ILE A 18 17.27 18.76 1.40
CA ILE A 18 16.89 19.73 2.43
C ILE A 18 17.19 19.14 3.80
N THR A 19 18.20 19.68 4.44
CA THR A 19 18.72 19.23 5.74
C THR A 19 18.54 20.31 6.82
N GLY A 20 18.70 19.94 8.06
CA GLY A 20 18.62 20.85 9.20
C GLY A 20 18.11 20.13 10.45
N VAL A 21 18.26 20.79 11.61
CA VAL A 21 17.83 20.27 12.91
C VAL A 21 16.31 20.02 12.97
N SER A 22 15.90 19.17 13.89
CA SER A 22 14.48 18.95 14.14
C SER A 22 13.80 20.28 14.59
N GLY A 23 12.58 20.51 14.11
CA GLY A 23 11.84 21.75 14.42
C GLY A 23 12.25 23.01 13.63
N SER A 24 13.24 22.93 12.73
CA SER A 24 13.66 24.08 11.90
C SER A 24 12.65 24.53 10.83
N GLY A 25 11.55 23.81 10.65
CA GLY A 25 10.51 24.17 9.71
C GLY A 25 10.60 23.49 8.32
N LYS A 26 11.51 22.51 8.13
CA LYS A 26 11.65 21.78 6.86
C LYS A 26 10.34 21.19 6.35
N SER A 27 9.65 20.45 7.21
CA SER A 27 8.37 19.82 6.84
C SER A 27 7.31 20.86 6.54
N SER A 28 7.22 21.93 7.33
CA SER A 28 6.28 23.02 7.09
C SER A 28 6.53 23.73 5.75
N LEU A 29 7.80 23.91 5.37
CA LEU A 29 8.15 24.54 4.10
C LEU A 29 7.89 23.60 2.90
N ILE A 30 8.34 22.36 2.98
CA ILE A 30 8.31 21.42 1.84
C ILE A 30 7.01 20.62 1.81
N THR A 31 6.72 19.88 2.89
CA THR A 31 5.61 18.92 2.93
C THR A 31 4.26 19.61 3.07
N ASP A 32 4.20 20.66 3.89
CA ASP A 32 2.92 21.33 4.21
C ASP A 32 2.64 22.53 3.30
N THR A 33 3.66 23.09 2.61
CA THR A 33 3.47 24.27 1.76
C THR A 33 3.84 24.02 0.30
N LEU A 34 5.11 23.73 -0.03
CA LEU A 34 5.58 23.63 -1.43
C LEU A 34 4.94 22.45 -2.17
N ALA A 35 5.00 21.24 -1.61
CA ALA A 35 4.50 20.04 -2.28
C ALA A 35 2.98 20.11 -2.57
N PRO A 36 2.10 20.46 -1.62
CA PRO A 36 0.68 20.62 -1.92
C PRO A 36 0.38 21.82 -2.84
N ALA A 37 1.13 22.93 -2.75
CA ALA A 37 0.95 24.07 -3.65
C ALA A 37 1.28 23.69 -5.11
N LEU A 38 2.39 22.97 -5.32
CA LEU A 38 2.75 22.43 -6.62
C LEU A 38 1.75 21.40 -7.12
N ALA A 39 1.33 20.45 -6.27
CA ALA A 39 0.34 19.44 -6.65
C ALA A 39 -1.00 20.07 -7.06
N ASN A 40 -1.43 21.12 -6.38
CA ASN A 40 -2.65 21.86 -6.74
C ASN A 40 -2.50 22.55 -8.10
N ARG A 41 -1.32 23.13 -8.38
CA ARG A 41 -1.07 23.87 -9.62
C ARG A 41 -0.85 22.96 -10.82
N VAL A 42 -0.09 21.88 -10.65
CA VAL A 42 0.38 21.00 -11.72
C VAL A 42 -0.54 19.79 -11.91
N ASN A 43 -0.90 19.12 -10.81
CA ASN A 43 -1.71 17.89 -10.84
C ASN A 43 -3.21 18.15 -10.63
N HIS A 44 -3.65 19.41 -10.56
CA HIS A 44 -5.05 19.80 -10.27
C HIS A 44 -5.60 19.16 -8.98
N ALA A 45 -4.74 18.93 -8.00
CA ALA A 45 -5.14 18.42 -6.69
C ALA A 45 -5.82 19.54 -5.86
N HIS A 46 -6.64 19.14 -4.90
CA HIS A 46 -7.30 20.08 -3.96
C HIS A 46 -6.78 19.82 -2.54
N ARG A 47 -5.48 20.04 -2.33
CA ARG A 47 -4.84 19.84 -1.02
C ARG A 47 -4.77 21.16 -0.24
N LYS A 48 -4.94 21.08 1.08
CA LYS A 48 -4.69 22.23 1.98
C LYS A 48 -3.20 22.55 1.92
N THR A 49 -2.86 23.83 1.74
CA THR A 49 -1.48 24.33 1.74
C THR A 49 -1.23 25.21 2.95
N GLY A 50 0.03 25.30 3.36
CA GLY A 50 0.48 26.40 4.22
C GLY A 50 0.35 27.74 3.48
N GLU A 51 0.40 28.84 4.22
CA GLU A 51 0.33 30.18 3.64
C GLU A 51 1.62 30.49 2.85
N TYR A 52 1.46 30.97 1.63
CA TYR A 52 2.56 31.45 0.80
C TYR A 52 2.12 32.67 -0.04
N ARG A 53 3.05 33.54 -0.34
CA ARG A 53 2.77 34.76 -1.11
C ARG A 53 2.64 34.48 -2.61
N ARG A 54 3.56 33.72 -3.19
CA ARG A 54 3.59 33.39 -4.61
C ARG A 54 4.37 32.13 -4.88
N LEU A 55 4.03 31.43 -5.96
CA LEU A 55 4.73 30.29 -6.52
C LEU A 55 5.04 30.60 -7.99
N LEU A 56 6.33 30.63 -8.34
CA LEU A 56 6.80 30.93 -9.70
C LEU A 56 7.48 29.69 -10.28
N GLY A 57 7.45 29.53 -11.60
CA GLY A 57 8.12 28.44 -12.30
C GLY A 57 7.37 27.11 -12.31
N ALA A 58 6.17 27.03 -11.72
CA ALA A 58 5.36 25.80 -11.70
C ALA A 58 4.95 25.35 -13.13
N GLU A 59 4.88 26.26 -14.07
CA GLU A 59 4.58 25.99 -15.48
C GLU A 59 5.67 25.20 -16.21
N ARG A 60 6.83 25.02 -15.59
CA ARG A 60 7.95 24.23 -16.13
C ARG A 60 7.96 22.79 -15.60
N ILE A 61 6.94 22.42 -14.84
CA ILE A 61 6.82 21.11 -14.18
C ILE A 61 5.59 20.40 -14.75
N ASP A 62 5.80 19.23 -15.36
CA ASP A 62 4.73 18.45 -15.96
C ASP A 62 3.94 17.64 -14.93
N LYS A 63 4.60 17.18 -13.88
CA LYS A 63 4.00 16.32 -12.86
C LYS A 63 4.72 16.43 -11.52
N VAL A 64 3.95 16.37 -10.44
CA VAL A 64 4.48 16.29 -9.07
C VAL A 64 4.15 14.91 -8.49
N ILE A 65 5.17 14.19 -8.08
CA ILE A 65 5.04 12.89 -7.40
C ILE A 65 5.54 13.09 -5.97
N ASN A 66 4.67 12.88 -4.99
CA ASN A 66 5.03 12.91 -3.58
C ASN A 66 5.19 11.47 -3.09
N ILE A 67 6.38 11.14 -2.64
CA ILE A 67 6.71 9.83 -2.04
C ILE A 67 6.96 10.07 -0.56
N ASP A 68 6.22 9.38 0.29
CA ASP A 68 6.39 9.42 1.73
C ASP A 68 6.60 8.02 2.31
N GLN A 69 6.86 7.93 3.59
CA GLN A 69 7.06 6.67 4.31
C GLN A 69 5.77 6.15 4.96
N SER A 70 4.62 6.67 4.57
CA SER A 70 3.34 6.21 5.10
C SER A 70 3.11 4.75 4.71
N PRO A 71 2.53 3.95 5.60
CA PRO A 71 2.15 2.57 5.28
C PRO A 71 1.23 2.52 4.06
N ILE A 72 1.41 1.50 3.23
CA ILE A 72 0.51 1.22 2.10
C ILE A 72 -0.86 0.81 2.66
N GLY A 73 -1.78 1.77 2.72
CA GLY A 73 -3.11 1.58 3.30
C GLY A 73 -3.12 1.55 4.84
N ARG A 74 -4.33 1.56 5.41
CA ARG A 74 -4.56 1.66 6.85
C ARG A 74 -5.20 0.39 7.44
N THR A 75 -5.29 -0.67 6.66
CA THR A 75 -5.95 -1.91 7.08
C THR A 75 -5.01 -3.10 6.93
N PRO A 76 -5.18 -4.16 7.71
CA PRO A 76 -4.42 -5.40 7.57
C PRO A 76 -4.50 -6.03 6.16
N ARG A 77 -5.48 -5.64 5.34
CA ARG A 77 -5.69 -6.12 3.98
C ARG A 77 -4.85 -5.41 2.94
N SER A 78 -4.25 -4.28 3.30
CA SER A 78 -3.42 -3.50 2.39
C SER A 78 -2.03 -4.09 2.30
N ASN A 79 -1.59 -4.41 1.09
CA ASN A 79 -0.24 -4.90 0.81
C ASN A 79 0.20 -4.42 -0.59
N PRO A 80 1.50 -4.49 -0.92
CA PRO A 80 2.03 -4.03 -2.20
C PRO A 80 1.32 -4.62 -3.41
N ALA A 81 1.05 -5.93 -3.41
CA ALA A 81 0.44 -6.62 -4.54
C ALA A 81 -1.00 -6.15 -4.81
N THR A 82 -1.79 -5.88 -3.76
CA THR A 82 -3.15 -5.31 -3.91
C THR A 82 -3.11 -3.86 -4.35
N TYR A 83 -2.12 -3.09 -3.88
CA TYR A 83 -1.98 -1.68 -4.21
C TYR A 83 -1.70 -1.45 -5.70
N ILE A 84 -0.85 -2.28 -6.31
CA ILE A 84 -0.49 -2.18 -7.74
C ILE A 84 -1.42 -3.01 -8.65
N GLY A 85 -2.42 -3.71 -8.11
CA GLY A 85 -3.36 -4.53 -8.89
C GLY A 85 -2.87 -5.95 -9.22
N LEU A 86 -1.61 -6.29 -8.94
CA LEU A 86 -1.02 -7.61 -9.23
C LEU A 86 -1.78 -8.78 -8.58
N TRP A 87 -2.46 -8.52 -7.47
CA TRP A 87 -3.19 -9.57 -6.77
C TRP A 87 -4.35 -10.16 -7.60
N ASP A 88 -4.89 -9.40 -8.53
CA ASP A 88 -5.96 -9.87 -9.42
C ASP A 88 -5.43 -10.93 -10.41
N ASP A 89 -4.23 -10.74 -10.94
CA ASP A 89 -3.56 -11.70 -11.82
C ASP A 89 -3.18 -12.97 -11.06
N ILE A 90 -2.68 -12.84 -9.82
CA ILE A 90 -2.39 -13.97 -8.94
C ILE A 90 -3.66 -14.78 -8.65
N ARG A 91 -4.79 -14.14 -8.36
CA ARG A 91 -6.07 -14.84 -8.15
C ARG A 91 -6.53 -15.60 -9.41
N ALA A 92 -6.39 -14.98 -10.58
CA ALA A 92 -6.71 -15.60 -11.86
C ALA A 92 -5.80 -16.83 -12.13
N LEU A 93 -4.52 -16.73 -11.81
CA LEU A 93 -3.58 -17.83 -11.92
C LEU A 93 -3.99 -19.02 -11.05
N PHE A 94 -4.29 -18.81 -9.77
CA PHE A 94 -4.74 -19.87 -8.87
C PHE A 94 -6.04 -20.52 -9.36
N ALA A 95 -7.00 -19.72 -9.85
CA ALA A 95 -8.24 -20.22 -10.41
C ALA A 95 -8.03 -21.05 -11.71
N SER A 96 -6.92 -20.83 -12.43
CA SER A 96 -6.56 -21.57 -13.61
C SER A 96 -5.97 -22.95 -13.34
N THR A 97 -5.55 -23.24 -12.11
CA THR A 97 -4.97 -24.52 -11.72
C THR A 97 -5.95 -25.69 -11.94
N PRO A 98 -5.48 -26.91 -12.26
CA PRO A 98 -6.34 -28.06 -12.45
C PRO A 98 -7.22 -28.33 -11.21
N GLU A 99 -6.65 -28.23 -10.03
CA GLU A 99 -7.34 -28.47 -8.78
C GLU A 99 -8.45 -27.46 -8.52
N ALA A 100 -8.21 -26.16 -8.75
CA ALA A 100 -9.22 -25.12 -8.65
C ALA A 100 -10.37 -25.35 -9.64
N LYS A 101 -10.07 -25.74 -10.87
CA LYS A 101 -11.06 -26.06 -11.92
C LYS A 101 -11.93 -27.24 -11.53
N VAL A 102 -11.34 -28.33 -11.03
CA VAL A 102 -12.10 -29.49 -10.56
C VAL A 102 -13.08 -29.13 -9.43
N ARG A 103 -12.66 -28.23 -8.54
CA ARG A 103 -13.47 -27.75 -7.42
C ARG A 103 -14.45 -26.62 -7.81
N GLY A 104 -14.40 -26.12 -9.05
CA GLY A 104 -15.23 -24.99 -9.52
C GLY A 104 -14.84 -23.66 -8.86
N TYR A 105 -13.60 -23.46 -8.49
CA TYR A 105 -13.13 -22.26 -7.82
C TYR A 105 -12.82 -21.14 -8.81
N ALA A 106 -13.61 -20.08 -8.75
CA ALA A 106 -13.39 -18.84 -9.50
C ALA A 106 -12.32 -17.94 -8.81
N PRO A 107 -11.77 -16.91 -9.48
CA PRO A 107 -10.77 -16.00 -8.90
C PRO A 107 -11.20 -15.35 -7.58
N GLY A 108 -12.51 -15.12 -7.37
CA GLY A 108 -13.05 -14.61 -6.12
C GLY A 108 -12.78 -15.51 -4.91
N ARG A 109 -12.62 -16.83 -5.11
CA ARG A 109 -12.26 -17.78 -4.05
C ARG A 109 -10.90 -17.46 -3.42
N PHE A 110 -9.97 -16.93 -4.20
CA PHE A 110 -8.61 -16.59 -3.77
C PHE A 110 -8.49 -15.12 -3.30
N SER A 111 -9.64 -14.46 -3.05
CA SER A 111 -9.69 -13.12 -2.46
C SER A 111 -9.91 -13.19 -0.96
N PHE A 112 -9.06 -12.56 -0.17
CA PHE A 112 -9.30 -12.40 1.26
C PHE A 112 -10.35 -11.31 1.59
N ASN A 113 -10.83 -10.58 0.59
CA ASN A 113 -11.86 -9.54 0.77
C ASN A 113 -13.29 -10.08 0.54
N VAL A 114 -13.43 -11.18 -0.21
CA VAL A 114 -14.73 -11.74 -0.61
C VAL A 114 -15.02 -12.99 0.20
N ALA A 115 -16.29 -13.16 0.57
CA ALA A 115 -16.75 -14.39 1.25
C ALA A 115 -16.58 -15.62 0.35
N GLY A 116 -16.44 -16.79 0.97
CA GLY A 116 -16.32 -18.08 0.31
C GLY A 116 -14.92 -18.70 0.42
N GLY A 117 -13.84 -17.94 0.17
CA GLY A 117 -12.47 -18.46 0.30
C GLY A 117 -11.70 -17.92 1.49
N ARG A 118 -12.09 -16.79 2.02
CA ARG A 118 -11.46 -16.17 3.19
C ARG A 118 -11.84 -16.88 4.49
N CYS A 119 -11.05 -16.69 5.52
CA CYS A 119 -11.43 -17.07 6.88
C CYS A 119 -12.57 -16.17 7.36
N GLU A 120 -13.72 -16.74 7.68
CA GLU A 120 -14.88 -15.96 8.12
C GLU A 120 -14.74 -15.47 9.58
N ALA A 121 -13.92 -16.11 10.41
CA ALA A 121 -13.68 -15.67 11.79
C ALA A 121 -12.99 -14.32 11.88
N CYS A 122 -12.04 -14.04 10.99
CA CYS A 122 -11.36 -12.72 10.88
C CYS A 122 -11.77 -11.95 9.60
N LYS A 123 -12.70 -12.49 8.82
CA LYS A 123 -13.17 -11.90 7.55
C LYS A 123 -12.02 -11.57 6.56
N GLY A 124 -10.92 -12.35 6.63
CA GLY A 124 -9.76 -12.18 5.76
C GLY A 124 -8.68 -11.23 6.29
N ASP A 125 -8.82 -10.66 7.48
CA ASP A 125 -7.80 -9.79 8.08
C ASP A 125 -6.56 -10.56 8.55
N GLY A 126 -6.69 -11.86 8.82
CA GLY A 126 -5.65 -12.69 9.43
C GLY A 126 -5.47 -12.44 10.92
N GLN A 127 -5.93 -11.29 11.39
CA GLN A 127 -5.78 -10.82 12.76
C GLN A 127 -7.12 -10.39 13.34
N LYS A 128 -7.21 -10.37 14.65
CA LYS A 128 -8.32 -9.77 15.41
C LYS A 128 -7.82 -8.54 16.15
N LYS A 129 -8.55 -7.45 16.01
CA LYS A 129 -8.30 -6.22 16.76
C LYS A 129 -8.95 -6.34 18.13
N ILE A 130 -8.17 -6.14 19.18
CA ILE A 130 -8.63 -6.01 20.56
C ILE A 130 -8.59 -4.52 20.92
N GLU A 131 -9.76 -3.93 21.02
CA GLU A 131 -9.90 -2.51 21.38
C GLU A 131 -9.70 -2.32 22.88
N MET A 132 -8.82 -1.40 23.26
CA MET A 132 -8.55 -1.05 24.64
C MET A 132 -8.91 0.42 24.87
N HIS A 133 -9.79 0.70 25.85
CA HIS A 133 -10.33 2.04 26.07
C HIS A 133 -9.28 3.13 26.42
N PHE A 134 -8.13 2.76 26.98
CA PHE A 134 -7.09 3.70 27.44
C PHE A 134 -5.69 3.39 26.91
N LEU A 135 -5.53 2.33 26.12
CA LEU A 135 -4.26 1.90 25.54
C LEU A 135 -4.40 1.77 24.01
N PRO A 136 -3.29 1.78 23.27
CA PRO A 136 -3.34 1.47 21.84
C PRO A 136 -3.96 0.10 21.58
N ASP A 137 -4.74 -0.01 20.50
CA ASP A 137 -5.33 -1.26 20.08
C ASP A 137 -4.27 -2.34 19.84
N VAL A 138 -4.54 -3.56 20.29
CA VAL A 138 -3.66 -4.71 20.10
C VAL A 138 -4.22 -5.59 18.98
N TYR A 139 -3.34 -6.03 18.10
CA TYR A 139 -3.67 -6.98 17.04
C TYR A 139 -3.07 -8.33 17.38
N VAL A 140 -3.91 -9.36 17.38
CA VAL A 140 -3.51 -10.75 17.62
C VAL A 140 -3.89 -11.61 16.43
N ASP A 141 -3.08 -12.62 16.12
CA ASP A 141 -3.38 -13.52 15.03
C ASP A 141 -4.72 -14.24 15.24
N CYS A 142 -5.45 -14.45 14.17
CA CYS A 142 -6.72 -15.16 14.21
C CYS A 142 -6.48 -16.63 14.56
N GLU A 143 -7.03 -17.10 15.66
CA GLU A 143 -6.88 -18.48 16.16
C GLU A 143 -7.35 -19.53 15.14
N VAL A 144 -8.36 -19.21 14.33
CA VAL A 144 -8.95 -20.14 13.36
C VAL A 144 -8.04 -20.34 12.15
N CYS A 145 -7.51 -19.25 11.56
CA CYS A 145 -6.66 -19.34 10.38
C CYS A 145 -5.16 -19.13 10.67
N GLN A 146 -4.79 -18.84 11.93
CA GLN A 146 -3.40 -18.64 12.35
C GLN A 146 -2.66 -17.62 11.46
N GLY A 147 -3.29 -16.48 11.22
CA GLY A 147 -2.75 -15.42 10.34
C GLY A 147 -2.94 -15.64 8.84
N LYS A 148 -3.33 -16.84 8.39
CA LYS A 148 -3.34 -17.23 6.98
C LYS A 148 -4.45 -16.61 6.13
N ARG A 149 -5.42 -15.91 6.71
CA ARG A 149 -6.49 -15.15 6.03
C ARG A 149 -7.53 -15.98 5.27
N TYR A 150 -7.25 -17.20 4.88
CA TYR A 150 -8.09 -18.09 4.08
C TYR A 150 -8.62 -19.27 4.89
N ASN A 151 -9.69 -19.89 4.39
CA ASN A 151 -10.15 -21.15 4.91
C ASN A 151 -9.28 -22.30 4.40
N ARG A 152 -9.41 -23.46 5.04
CA ARG A 152 -8.57 -24.64 4.78
C ARG A 152 -8.67 -25.11 3.32
N GLU A 153 -9.89 -25.17 2.79
CA GLU A 153 -10.15 -25.68 1.44
C GLU A 153 -9.50 -24.80 0.36
N THR A 154 -9.42 -23.49 0.57
CA THR A 154 -8.73 -22.58 -0.34
C THR A 154 -7.21 -22.78 -0.28
N LEU A 155 -6.66 -23.04 0.92
CA LEU A 155 -5.23 -23.26 1.12
C LEU A 155 -4.74 -24.64 0.58
N GLU A 156 -5.64 -25.58 0.33
CA GLU A 156 -5.30 -26.85 -0.29
C GLU A 156 -4.92 -26.71 -1.77
N VAL A 157 -5.45 -25.66 -2.45
CA VAL A 157 -5.09 -25.39 -3.85
C VAL A 157 -3.69 -24.80 -3.92
N THR A 158 -2.82 -25.46 -4.70
CA THR A 158 -1.43 -25.03 -4.85
C THR A 158 -1.05 -24.75 -6.31
N TYR A 159 -0.14 -23.81 -6.47
CA TYR A 159 0.58 -23.56 -7.73
C TYR A 159 2.08 -23.70 -7.48
N ARG A 160 2.75 -24.63 -8.19
CA ARG A 160 4.16 -24.96 -7.96
C ARG A 160 4.50 -25.27 -6.49
N GLY A 161 3.60 -25.96 -5.79
CA GLY A 161 3.78 -26.36 -4.39
C GLY A 161 3.57 -25.25 -3.37
N LYS A 162 3.11 -24.06 -3.77
CA LYS A 162 2.78 -22.94 -2.89
C LYS A 162 1.29 -22.64 -2.97
N ASN A 163 0.65 -22.44 -1.83
CA ASN A 163 -0.73 -21.97 -1.77
C ASN A 163 -0.82 -20.44 -1.85
N VAL A 164 -2.03 -19.91 -1.90
CA VAL A 164 -2.26 -18.47 -2.04
C VAL A 164 -1.72 -17.64 -0.85
N TYR A 165 -1.69 -18.21 0.35
CA TYR A 165 -1.09 -17.56 1.52
C TYR A 165 0.44 -17.55 1.43
N ASP A 166 1.06 -18.67 1.05
CA ASP A 166 2.52 -18.74 0.88
C ASP A 166 3.00 -17.67 -0.11
N VAL A 167 2.22 -17.43 -1.17
CA VAL A 167 2.53 -16.38 -2.16
C VAL A 167 2.34 -14.97 -1.56
N LEU A 168 1.31 -14.79 -0.72
CA LEU A 168 1.08 -13.51 -0.06
C LEU A 168 2.19 -13.15 0.95
N ASP A 169 2.83 -14.16 1.51
CA ASP A 169 3.91 -14.04 2.50
C ASP A 169 5.31 -13.90 1.87
N MET A 170 5.43 -14.09 0.55
CA MET A 170 6.70 -13.92 -0.17
C MET A 170 7.19 -12.48 -0.14
N THR A 171 8.50 -12.33 -0.03
CA THR A 171 9.16 -11.06 -0.38
C THR A 171 9.03 -10.79 -1.88
N VAL A 172 9.23 -9.52 -2.30
CA VAL A 172 9.17 -9.14 -3.72
C VAL A 172 10.21 -9.93 -4.56
N ASP A 173 11.40 -10.15 -4.02
CA ASP A 173 12.45 -10.90 -4.73
C ASP A 173 12.11 -12.39 -4.89
N GLU A 174 11.55 -13.01 -3.86
CA GLU A 174 11.05 -14.38 -3.93
C GLU A 174 9.91 -14.51 -4.95
N ALA A 175 8.94 -13.58 -4.90
CA ALA A 175 7.82 -13.56 -5.84
C ALA A 175 8.30 -13.37 -7.28
N ARG A 176 9.27 -12.48 -7.53
CA ARG A 176 9.89 -12.29 -8.84
C ARG A 176 10.51 -13.58 -9.36
N GLY A 177 11.24 -14.31 -8.52
CA GLY A 177 11.80 -15.62 -8.88
C GLY A 177 10.73 -16.66 -9.15
N PHE A 178 9.72 -16.74 -8.30
CA PHE A 178 8.63 -17.71 -8.39
C PHE A 178 7.77 -17.54 -9.65
N PHE A 179 7.48 -16.30 -10.04
CA PHE A 179 6.67 -15.94 -11.19
C PHE A 179 7.46 -15.68 -12.48
N SER A 180 8.79 -15.84 -12.47
CA SER A 180 9.69 -15.46 -13.59
C SER A 180 9.35 -16.08 -14.94
N LYS A 181 8.57 -17.19 -15.00
CA LYS A 181 8.17 -17.89 -16.22
C LYS A 181 6.71 -17.65 -16.60
N ILE A 182 6.05 -16.70 -15.97
CA ILE A 182 4.69 -16.28 -16.31
C ILE A 182 4.83 -14.97 -17.09
N PRO A 183 4.24 -14.91 -18.31
CA PRO A 183 4.30 -13.69 -19.13
C PRO A 183 3.56 -12.53 -18.50
#